data_b5893ef9fb638974ebf990ccbabc3ba0
#
_entry.id   b5893ef9fb638974ebf990ccbabc3ba0
#
_cell.length_a   1.000
_cell.length_b   1.000
_cell.length_c   1.000
_cell.angle_alpha   90.00
_cell.angle_beta   90.00
_cell.angle_gamma   90.00
#
_symmetry.space_group_name_H-M   'P 1'
#
loop_
_entity.id
_entity.type
_entity.pdbx_description
1 polymer ?
#
loop_
_entity_poly.entity_id
_entity_poly.type
_entity_poly.pdbx_seq_one_letter_code
_entity_poly.pdbx_strand_id
1 'polypeptide(L)'
;MQLLDSPIFELSPIAMWLEDFSEVQKQFDLWRSEGVEDITSFLLEDKSRILSCAHKIKVLHVNPQTLKQFEAQSFEDLTANLAQIFKADMSSTHLNELVALWNGETLFENTAVNYTLTGHRLDIRLRGTVLPGHEHDLSLVLITTEDITPYANAQRLEEKSRLIAEARFQYSPTSLWVEDFSRVKARLDHLRRLGISDFKTFLDVHNDFINECLRDIMVTDVNQATLDLFAARDKDHLLKNLHKVFQNETQQTFRHQLLELWDGNIQHNCEAVNY
;
A
#
# COMPACT_ATOMS: atom_id res chain seq x y z
N MET A 1 18.31 -34.56 11.24
CA MET A 1 19.59 -34.77 10.59
C MET A 1 19.55 -34.90 9.07
N GLN A 2 18.45 -35.37 8.45
CA GLN A 2 18.37 -35.49 6.98
C GLN A 2 18.11 -34.17 6.21
N LEU A 3 17.62 -33.11 6.85
CA LEU A 3 17.32 -31.83 6.17
C LEU A 3 18.54 -30.94 6.04
N LEU A 4 19.47 -30.99 7.01
CA LEU A 4 20.69 -30.18 7.03
C LEU A 4 21.66 -30.51 5.87
N ASP A 5 21.67 -31.78 5.43
CA ASP A 5 22.49 -32.24 4.30
C ASP A 5 21.67 -32.33 2.99
N SER A 6 20.46 -31.78 2.98
CA SER A 6 19.60 -31.84 1.79
C SER A 6 20.07 -30.86 0.72
N PRO A 7 20.35 -31.32 -0.50
CA PRO A 7 20.66 -30.43 -1.62
C PRO A 7 19.55 -29.37 -1.86
N ILE A 8 18.32 -29.66 -1.48
CA ILE A 8 17.19 -28.72 -1.60
C ILE A 8 17.39 -27.53 -0.69
N PHE A 9 17.83 -27.72 0.55
CA PHE A 9 18.11 -26.65 1.50
C PHE A 9 19.30 -25.80 1.04
N GLU A 10 20.41 -26.45 0.71
CA GLU A 10 21.66 -25.79 0.31
C GLU A 10 21.55 -25.02 -1.04
N LEU A 11 20.83 -25.57 -2.01
CA LEU A 11 20.72 -24.99 -3.35
C LEU A 11 19.46 -24.11 -3.51
N SER A 12 18.64 -23.95 -2.47
CA SER A 12 17.45 -23.12 -2.54
C SER A 12 17.79 -21.66 -2.87
N PRO A 13 17.09 -21.03 -3.81
CA PRO A 13 17.20 -19.60 -4.05
C PRO A 13 16.53 -18.73 -2.99
N ILE A 14 15.81 -19.36 -2.05
CA ILE A 14 15.13 -18.69 -0.92
C ILE A 14 16.04 -18.78 0.28
N ALA A 15 16.21 -17.68 1.01
CA ALA A 15 16.94 -17.66 2.27
C ALA A 15 16.19 -18.48 3.33
N MET A 16 16.87 -19.46 3.92
CA MET A 16 16.30 -20.42 4.86
C MET A 16 17.14 -20.50 6.12
N TRP A 17 16.45 -20.55 7.27
CA TRP A 17 17.01 -20.70 8.60
C TRP A 17 16.37 -21.91 9.25
N LEU A 18 17.14 -22.72 9.94
CA LEU A 18 16.65 -23.74 10.86
C LEU A 18 16.87 -23.24 12.27
N GLU A 19 15.81 -23.21 13.05
CA GLU A 19 15.80 -22.62 14.38
C GLU A 19 15.19 -23.57 15.40
N ASP A 20 15.69 -23.49 16.63
CA ASP A 20 15.19 -24.23 17.80
C ASP A 20 14.47 -23.28 18.75
N PHE A 21 13.18 -23.50 18.91
CA PHE A 21 12.28 -22.76 19.80
C PHE A 21 11.95 -23.56 21.07
N SER A 22 12.68 -24.64 21.37
CA SER A 22 12.36 -25.52 22.51
C SER A 22 12.36 -24.79 23.86
N GLU A 23 13.24 -23.81 24.04
CA GLU A 23 13.27 -22.99 25.26
C GLU A 23 12.08 -21.99 25.31
N VAL A 24 11.52 -21.60 24.16
CA VAL A 24 10.27 -20.82 24.07
C VAL A 24 9.09 -21.71 24.44
N GLN A 25 9.06 -22.98 23.97
CA GLN A 25 8.01 -23.92 24.33
C GLN A 25 7.99 -24.18 25.84
N LYS A 26 9.16 -24.36 26.47
CA LYS A 26 9.25 -24.51 27.96
C LYS A 26 8.71 -23.27 28.68
N GLN A 27 8.95 -22.07 28.13
CA GLN A 27 8.40 -20.84 28.68
C GLN A 27 6.89 -20.79 28.54
N PHE A 28 6.34 -21.25 27.41
CA PHE A 28 4.90 -21.39 27.22
C PHE A 28 4.27 -22.35 28.22
N ASP A 29 4.90 -23.49 28.45
CA ASP A 29 4.40 -24.48 29.43
C ASP A 29 4.41 -23.91 30.85
N LEU A 30 5.43 -23.14 31.21
CA LEU A 30 5.47 -22.43 32.50
C LEU A 30 4.30 -21.44 32.61
N TRP A 31 4.10 -20.55 31.62
CA TRP A 31 3.02 -19.56 31.64
C TRP A 31 1.63 -20.21 31.67
N ARG A 32 1.43 -21.32 30.95
CA ARG A 32 0.19 -22.10 31.04
C ARG A 32 -0.03 -22.65 32.45
N SER A 33 1.04 -23.14 33.12
CA SER A 33 0.95 -23.61 34.49
C SER A 33 0.67 -22.50 35.51
N GLU A 34 1.03 -21.26 35.19
CA GLU A 34 0.73 -20.04 35.97
C GLU A 34 -0.67 -19.47 35.68
N GLY A 35 -1.43 -20.07 34.75
CA GLY A 35 -2.81 -19.71 34.45
C GLY A 35 -2.95 -18.62 33.38
N VAL A 36 -1.94 -18.41 32.53
CA VAL A 36 -2.05 -17.50 31.38
C VAL A 36 -2.95 -18.13 30.32
N GLU A 37 -4.11 -17.51 30.07
CA GLU A 37 -5.05 -17.94 29.05
C GLU A 37 -4.93 -17.07 27.79
N ASP A 38 -4.87 -15.75 27.95
CA ASP A 38 -4.69 -14.80 26.84
C ASP A 38 -3.23 -14.35 26.74
N ILE A 39 -2.48 -15.06 25.90
CA ILE A 39 -1.06 -14.77 25.67
C ILE A 39 -0.84 -13.40 25.04
N THR A 40 -1.78 -12.92 24.19
CA THR A 40 -1.64 -11.64 23.52
C THR A 40 -1.63 -10.49 24.52
N SER A 41 -2.65 -10.41 25.36
CA SER A 41 -2.72 -9.41 26.42
C SER A 41 -1.53 -9.52 27.37
N PHE A 42 -1.16 -10.75 27.78
CA PHE A 42 -0.04 -11.01 28.66
C PHE A 42 1.30 -10.52 28.11
N LEU A 43 1.58 -10.71 26.82
CA LEU A 43 2.80 -10.24 26.19
C LEU A 43 2.80 -8.71 25.97
N LEU A 44 1.62 -8.12 25.69
CA LEU A 44 1.49 -6.67 25.48
C LEU A 44 1.60 -5.87 26.77
N GLU A 45 1.22 -6.44 27.94
CA GLU A 45 1.40 -5.80 29.25
C GLU A 45 2.87 -5.54 29.57
N ASP A 46 3.76 -6.45 29.14
CA ASP A 46 5.20 -6.34 29.35
C ASP A 46 5.97 -6.85 28.13
N LYS A 47 6.38 -5.91 27.28
CA LYS A 47 7.15 -6.22 26.07
C LYS A 47 8.50 -6.89 26.32
N SER A 48 9.03 -6.83 27.55
CA SER A 48 10.27 -7.54 27.89
C SER A 48 10.12 -9.05 27.79
N ARG A 49 8.89 -9.58 27.96
CA ARG A 49 8.56 -10.99 27.77
C ARG A 49 8.79 -11.46 26.34
N ILE A 50 8.41 -10.62 25.36
CA ILE A 50 8.64 -10.89 23.93
C ILE A 50 10.14 -10.98 23.65
N LEU A 51 10.91 -9.99 24.12
CA LEU A 51 12.36 -9.97 23.95
C LEU A 51 13.05 -11.15 24.63
N SER A 52 12.56 -11.55 25.82
CA SER A 52 13.05 -12.73 26.52
C SER A 52 12.85 -14.01 25.72
N CYS A 53 11.69 -14.15 25.05
CA CYS A 53 11.44 -15.29 24.15
C CYS A 53 12.36 -15.24 22.92
N ALA A 54 12.51 -14.07 22.29
CA ALA A 54 13.40 -13.91 21.14
C ALA A 54 14.85 -14.33 21.44
N HIS A 55 15.36 -14.00 22.63
CA HIS A 55 16.71 -14.42 23.06
C HIS A 55 16.84 -15.93 23.34
N LYS A 56 15.73 -16.66 23.48
CA LYS A 56 15.73 -18.11 23.67
C LYS A 56 15.74 -18.90 22.37
N ILE A 57 15.46 -18.24 21.25
CA ILE A 57 15.51 -18.86 19.92
C ILE A 57 16.97 -19.08 19.53
N LYS A 58 17.29 -20.29 19.09
CA LYS A 58 18.64 -20.63 18.64
C LYS A 58 18.64 -20.89 17.15
N VAL A 59 19.50 -20.20 16.43
CA VAL A 59 19.75 -20.51 15.01
C VAL A 59 20.64 -21.74 14.95
N LEU A 60 20.10 -22.82 14.38
CA LEU A 60 20.82 -24.09 14.22
C LEU A 60 21.63 -24.14 12.94
N HIS A 61 21.08 -23.63 11.85
CA HIS A 61 21.71 -23.63 10.54
C HIS A 61 21.05 -22.61 9.61
N VAL A 62 21.79 -22.16 8.59
CA VAL A 62 21.27 -21.31 7.51
C VAL A 62 21.84 -21.77 6.17
N ASN A 63 21.07 -21.56 5.09
CA ASN A 63 21.57 -21.89 3.77
C ASN A 63 22.44 -20.76 3.17
N PRO A 64 23.21 -21.01 2.08
CA PRO A 64 24.05 -19.99 1.44
C PRO A 64 23.30 -18.75 0.99
N GLN A 65 22.02 -18.88 0.61
CA GLN A 65 21.20 -17.74 0.21
C GLN A 65 20.92 -16.81 1.38
N THR A 66 20.78 -17.33 2.61
CA THR A 66 20.67 -16.51 3.82
C THR A 66 21.93 -15.68 4.05
N LEU A 67 23.11 -16.30 3.96
CA LEU A 67 24.38 -15.58 4.10
C LEU A 67 24.50 -14.45 3.06
N LYS A 68 24.13 -14.74 1.81
CA LYS A 68 24.12 -13.76 0.74
C LYS A 68 23.13 -12.62 1.00
N GLN A 69 21.90 -12.93 1.45
CA GLN A 69 20.85 -11.93 1.70
C GLN A 69 21.25 -10.95 2.81
N PHE A 70 21.92 -11.45 3.86
CA PHE A 70 22.34 -10.64 5.00
C PHE A 70 23.80 -10.16 4.91
N GLU A 71 24.47 -10.42 3.77
CA GLU A 71 25.86 -10.03 3.52
C GLU A 71 26.83 -10.56 4.58
N ALA A 72 26.57 -11.76 5.09
CA ALA A 72 27.39 -12.44 6.06
C ALA A 72 28.43 -13.33 5.34
N GLN A 73 29.64 -13.43 5.92
CA GLN A 73 30.73 -14.22 5.33
C GLN A 73 30.63 -15.71 5.71
N SER A 74 30.05 -16.02 6.86
CA SER A 74 29.85 -17.38 7.35
C SER A 74 28.67 -17.46 8.32
N PHE A 75 28.29 -18.68 8.70
CA PHE A 75 27.30 -18.93 9.74
C PHE A 75 27.70 -18.30 11.08
N GLU A 76 28.97 -18.41 11.48
CA GLU A 76 29.49 -17.83 12.72
C GLU A 76 29.46 -16.31 12.67
N ASP A 77 29.81 -15.69 11.53
CA ASP A 77 29.71 -14.25 11.34
C ASP A 77 28.27 -13.77 11.49
N LEU A 78 27.33 -14.47 10.84
CA LEU A 78 25.89 -14.16 10.93
C LEU A 78 25.37 -14.23 12.36
N THR A 79 25.63 -15.36 13.04
CA THR A 79 25.10 -15.62 14.40
C THR A 79 25.74 -14.75 15.47
N ALA A 80 27.00 -14.37 15.32
CA ALA A 80 27.66 -13.44 16.23
C ALA A 80 27.10 -11.99 16.10
N ASN A 81 26.45 -11.68 15.00
CA ASN A 81 25.98 -10.33 14.67
C ASN A 81 24.44 -10.20 14.52
N LEU A 82 23.64 -11.17 15.02
CA LEU A 82 22.18 -11.14 14.93
C LEU A 82 21.56 -9.83 15.43
N ALA A 83 22.13 -9.23 16.48
CA ALA A 83 21.68 -7.94 17.00
C ALA A 83 21.80 -6.79 15.99
N GLN A 84 22.67 -6.90 14.99
CA GLN A 84 22.77 -5.93 13.90
C GLN A 84 21.69 -6.13 12.85
N ILE A 85 21.27 -7.37 12.63
CA ILE A 85 20.20 -7.74 11.69
C ILE A 85 18.85 -7.28 12.24
N PHE A 86 18.62 -7.49 13.52
CA PHE A 86 17.35 -7.22 14.23
C PHE A 86 17.33 -5.88 14.98
N LYS A 87 17.96 -4.83 14.43
CA LYS A 87 18.01 -3.48 15.04
C LYS A 87 16.66 -2.79 15.16
N ALA A 88 15.73 -3.07 14.23
CA ALA A 88 14.41 -2.47 14.25
C ALA A 88 13.57 -3.07 15.39
N ASP A 89 12.48 -2.39 15.75
CA ASP A 89 11.51 -2.92 16.69
C ASP A 89 10.85 -4.19 16.11
N MET A 90 11.43 -5.35 16.43
CA MET A 90 10.93 -6.67 16.05
C MET A 90 9.81 -7.15 16.99
N SER A 91 9.43 -6.35 17.98
CA SER A 91 8.45 -6.80 19.00
C SER A 91 7.10 -7.15 18.42
N SER A 92 6.64 -6.44 17.38
CA SER A 92 5.37 -6.76 16.71
C SER A 92 5.46 -8.06 15.89
N THR A 93 6.58 -8.30 15.22
CA THR A 93 6.83 -9.53 14.44
C THR A 93 6.90 -10.74 15.36
N HIS A 94 7.75 -10.67 16.39
CA HIS A 94 7.86 -11.75 17.37
C HIS A 94 6.58 -11.97 18.18
N LEU A 95 5.80 -10.93 18.46
CA LEU A 95 4.49 -11.08 19.10
C LEU A 95 3.60 -12.01 18.27
N ASN A 96 3.47 -11.74 16.96
CA ASN A 96 2.61 -12.54 16.08
C ASN A 96 3.09 -13.99 15.97
N GLU A 97 4.41 -14.21 15.90
CA GLU A 97 5.02 -15.54 15.89
C GLU A 97 4.73 -16.31 17.20
N LEU A 98 4.94 -15.66 18.34
CA LEU A 98 4.71 -16.27 19.66
C LEU A 98 3.24 -16.59 19.89
N VAL A 99 2.32 -15.71 19.44
CA VAL A 99 0.87 -15.94 19.53
C VAL A 99 0.45 -17.12 18.65
N ALA A 100 0.94 -17.21 17.41
CA ALA A 100 0.65 -18.33 16.51
C ALA A 100 1.13 -19.66 17.12
N LEU A 101 2.39 -19.72 17.57
CA LEU A 101 2.98 -20.90 18.19
C LEU A 101 2.29 -21.28 19.51
N TRP A 102 1.91 -20.30 20.35
CA TRP A 102 1.13 -20.55 21.56
C TRP A 102 -0.22 -21.22 21.27
N ASN A 103 -0.90 -20.80 20.19
CA ASN A 103 -2.17 -21.37 19.76
C ASN A 103 -2.02 -22.74 19.07
N GLY A 104 -0.80 -23.25 18.93
CA GLY A 104 -0.52 -24.54 18.28
C GLY A 104 -0.52 -24.45 16.76
N GLU A 105 -0.44 -23.25 16.19
CA GLU A 105 -0.29 -23.09 14.76
C GLU A 105 1.11 -23.53 14.33
N THR A 106 1.19 -24.32 13.27
CA THR A 106 2.46 -24.82 12.72
C THR A 106 2.99 -23.97 11.56
N LEU A 107 2.21 -22.98 11.12
CA LEU A 107 2.53 -22.06 10.04
C LEU A 107 2.25 -20.63 10.48
N PHE A 108 3.18 -19.72 10.23
CA PHE A 108 2.97 -18.30 10.44
C PHE A 108 3.69 -17.48 9.37
N GLU A 109 3.16 -16.30 9.09
CA GLU A 109 3.72 -15.34 8.12
C GLU A 109 3.68 -13.93 8.69
N ASN A 110 4.79 -13.20 8.54
CA ASN A 110 4.91 -11.82 8.96
C ASN A 110 5.72 -11.01 7.94
N THR A 111 5.64 -9.69 8.06
CA THR A 111 6.60 -8.78 7.43
C THR A 111 7.44 -8.09 8.50
N ALA A 112 8.71 -7.89 8.23
CA ALA A 112 9.63 -7.28 9.17
C ALA A 112 10.64 -6.37 8.44
N VAL A 113 11.29 -5.51 9.21
CA VAL A 113 12.44 -4.73 8.76
C VAL A 113 13.68 -5.30 9.41
N ASN A 114 14.56 -5.84 8.60
CA ASN A 114 15.88 -6.31 9.02
C ASN A 114 16.96 -5.43 8.38
N TYR A 115 18.21 -5.70 8.73
CA TYR A 115 19.36 -5.03 8.15
C TYR A 115 20.41 -6.06 7.74
N THR A 116 21.15 -5.79 6.67
CA THR A 116 22.34 -6.55 6.36
C THR A 116 23.44 -6.24 7.37
N LEU A 117 24.50 -7.07 7.45
CA LEU A 117 25.65 -6.79 8.32
C LEU A 117 26.42 -5.53 7.88
N THR A 118 26.28 -5.10 6.64
CA THR A 118 26.83 -3.83 6.13
C THR A 118 25.90 -2.63 6.40
N GLY A 119 24.71 -2.87 6.96
CA GLY A 119 23.78 -1.84 7.39
C GLY A 119 22.70 -1.46 6.38
N HIS A 120 22.57 -2.15 5.26
CA HIS A 120 21.47 -1.93 4.31
C HIS A 120 20.15 -2.42 4.90
N ARG A 121 19.12 -1.62 4.74
CA ARG A 121 17.75 -1.96 5.15
C ARG A 121 17.17 -3.02 4.22
N LEU A 122 16.58 -4.05 4.82
CA LEU A 122 15.81 -5.08 4.15
C LEU A 122 14.37 -5.07 4.67
N ASP A 123 13.40 -4.87 3.80
CA ASP A 123 12.02 -5.21 4.08
C ASP A 123 11.85 -6.69 3.71
N ILE A 124 11.52 -7.54 4.66
CA ILE A 124 11.40 -8.97 4.46
C ILE A 124 9.98 -9.46 4.67
N ARG A 125 9.62 -10.50 3.92
CA ARG A 125 8.51 -11.40 4.24
C ARG A 125 9.11 -12.64 4.90
N LEU A 126 8.68 -12.91 6.12
CA LEU A 126 9.10 -14.06 6.90
C LEU A 126 7.96 -15.09 6.95
N ARG A 127 8.29 -16.36 6.70
CA ARG A 127 7.37 -17.48 6.91
C ARG A 127 8.04 -18.51 7.78
N GLY A 128 7.34 -18.92 8.85
CA GLY A 128 7.78 -19.99 9.74
C GLY A 128 6.94 -21.23 9.55
N THR A 129 7.58 -22.38 9.59
CA THR A 129 6.95 -23.70 9.52
C THR A 129 7.56 -24.60 10.59
N VAL A 130 6.77 -25.04 11.55
CA VAL A 130 7.18 -26.10 12.48
C VAL A 130 7.27 -27.40 11.70
N LEU A 131 8.45 -28.06 11.73
CA LEU A 131 8.64 -29.26 10.93
C LEU A 131 7.91 -30.46 11.55
N PRO A 132 7.42 -31.41 10.71
CA PRO A 132 6.69 -32.58 11.19
C PRO A 132 7.44 -33.38 12.25
N GLY A 133 6.76 -33.70 13.35
CA GLY A 133 7.32 -34.40 14.49
C GLY A 133 7.91 -33.50 15.57
N HIS A 134 7.93 -32.17 15.35
CA HIS A 134 8.43 -31.17 16.31
C HIS A 134 7.34 -30.21 16.80
N GLU A 135 6.06 -30.55 16.58
CA GLU A 135 4.90 -29.69 16.91
C GLU A 135 4.73 -29.52 18.44
N HIS A 136 5.22 -30.48 19.22
CA HIS A 136 5.07 -30.44 20.67
C HIS A 136 6.22 -29.73 21.41
N ASP A 137 7.41 -29.79 20.84
CA ASP A 137 8.62 -29.26 21.49
C ASP A 137 9.21 -28.05 20.80
N LEU A 138 8.73 -27.72 19.60
CA LEU A 138 9.21 -26.63 18.74
C LEU A 138 10.74 -26.66 18.51
N SER A 139 11.35 -27.85 18.61
CA SER A 139 12.81 -28.01 18.53
C SER A 139 13.36 -27.85 17.10
N LEU A 140 12.48 -27.84 16.10
CA LEU A 140 12.91 -27.63 14.69
C LEU A 140 11.85 -26.84 13.91
N VAL A 141 12.16 -25.57 13.65
CA VAL A 141 11.33 -24.64 12.89
C VAL A 141 12.11 -24.16 11.68
N LEU A 142 11.52 -24.28 10.51
CA LEU A 142 12.05 -23.71 9.26
C LEU A 142 11.51 -22.30 9.10
N ILE A 143 12.42 -21.31 9.08
CA ILE A 143 12.09 -19.94 8.72
C ILE A 143 12.59 -19.68 7.31
N THR A 144 11.76 -19.08 6.47
CA THR A 144 12.15 -18.56 5.16
C THR A 144 12.02 -17.05 5.17
N THR A 145 12.98 -16.35 4.56
CA THR A 145 12.97 -14.90 4.41
C THR A 145 13.08 -14.52 2.95
N GLU A 146 12.13 -13.74 2.47
CA GLU A 146 12.09 -13.18 1.12
C GLU A 146 12.35 -11.68 1.20
N ASP A 147 13.33 -11.19 0.43
CA ASP A 147 13.59 -9.76 0.31
C ASP A 147 12.50 -9.11 -0.57
N ILE A 148 11.62 -8.36 0.07
CA ILE A 148 10.57 -7.58 -0.58
C ILE A 148 10.89 -6.08 -0.67
N THR A 149 12.15 -5.69 -0.38
CA THR A 149 12.59 -4.28 -0.40
C THR A 149 12.29 -3.57 -1.73
N PRO A 150 12.52 -4.19 -2.91
CA PRO A 150 12.17 -3.55 -4.17
C PRO A 150 10.68 -3.23 -4.29
N TYR A 151 9.83 -4.17 -3.89
CA TYR A 151 8.37 -3.99 -3.89
C TYR A 151 7.93 -2.92 -2.87
N ALA A 152 8.42 -3.00 -1.64
CA ALA A 152 8.12 -2.03 -0.59
C ALA A 152 8.56 -0.60 -0.96
N ASN A 153 9.71 -0.46 -1.62
CA ASN A 153 10.18 0.83 -2.11
C ASN A 153 9.32 1.38 -3.26
N ALA A 154 8.88 0.53 -4.19
CA ALA A 154 7.97 0.93 -5.26
C ALA A 154 6.64 1.45 -4.69
N GLN A 155 6.05 0.75 -3.73
CA GLN A 155 4.84 1.20 -3.04
C GLN A 155 5.04 2.54 -2.30
N ARG A 156 6.16 2.70 -1.57
CA ARG A 156 6.48 3.97 -0.89
C ARG A 156 6.63 5.13 -1.87
N LEU A 157 7.24 4.88 -3.03
CA LEU A 157 7.42 5.89 -4.06
C LEU A 157 6.07 6.29 -4.70
N GLU A 158 5.23 5.31 -5.01
CA GLU A 158 3.88 5.53 -5.52
C GLU A 158 3.04 6.36 -4.55
N GLU A 159 3.00 5.95 -3.28
CA GLU A 159 2.26 6.67 -2.24
C GLU A 159 2.80 8.09 -2.04
N LYS A 160 4.12 8.28 -2.02
CA LYS A 160 4.74 9.61 -1.97
C LYS A 160 4.36 10.47 -3.17
N SER A 161 4.38 9.89 -4.38
CA SER A 161 3.96 10.58 -5.61
C SER A 161 2.50 11.00 -5.55
N ARG A 162 1.62 10.09 -5.06
CA ARG A 162 0.19 10.36 -4.88
C ARG A 162 -0.03 11.53 -3.91
N LEU A 163 0.60 11.49 -2.74
CA LEU A 163 0.49 12.56 -1.73
C LEU A 163 1.00 13.90 -2.25
N ILE A 164 2.10 13.91 -3.01
CA ILE A 164 2.63 15.13 -3.63
C ILE A 164 1.66 15.68 -4.68
N ALA A 165 1.08 14.82 -5.53
CA ALA A 165 0.11 15.23 -6.55
C ALA A 165 -1.15 15.81 -5.89
N GLU A 166 -1.67 15.15 -4.86
CA GLU A 166 -2.81 15.62 -4.08
C GLU A 166 -2.52 16.97 -3.40
N ALA A 167 -1.36 17.10 -2.77
CA ALA A 167 -0.96 18.37 -2.15
C ALA A 167 -0.82 19.50 -3.19
N ARG A 168 -0.23 19.23 -4.37
CA ARG A 168 -0.12 20.20 -5.47
C ARG A 168 -1.48 20.64 -5.98
N PHE A 169 -2.43 19.72 -6.07
CA PHE A 169 -3.80 20.04 -6.45
C PHE A 169 -4.47 20.89 -5.38
N GLN A 170 -4.52 20.42 -4.14
CA GLN A 170 -5.24 21.07 -3.04
C GLN A 170 -4.69 22.47 -2.68
N TYR A 171 -3.37 22.62 -2.69
CA TYR A 171 -2.70 23.88 -2.31
C TYR A 171 -2.24 24.73 -3.49
N SER A 172 -2.66 24.41 -4.72
CA SER A 172 -2.46 25.29 -5.87
C SER A 172 -3.12 26.66 -5.60
N PRO A 173 -2.45 27.79 -5.84
CA PRO A 173 -3.05 29.12 -5.71
C PRO A 173 -4.09 29.41 -6.80
N THR A 174 -4.15 28.58 -7.85
CA THR A 174 -5.12 28.69 -8.94
C THR A 174 -6.33 27.81 -8.64
N SER A 175 -7.54 28.34 -8.90
CA SER A 175 -8.77 27.54 -8.83
C SER A 175 -8.70 26.41 -9.86
N LEU A 176 -8.78 25.17 -9.37
CA LEU A 176 -8.73 23.93 -10.17
C LEU A 176 -9.99 23.11 -9.96
N TRP A 177 -10.54 22.62 -11.07
CA TRP A 177 -11.71 21.78 -11.14
C TRP A 177 -11.34 20.46 -11.81
N VAL A 178 -11.86 19.38 -11.30
CA VAL A 178 -11.81 18.06 -11.96
C VAL A 178 -13.22 17.69 -12.35
N GLU A 179 -13.43 17.49 -13.63
CA GLU A 179 -14.76 17.28 -14.20
C GLU A 179 -14.77 15.99 -15.03
N ASP A 180 -15.86 15.23 -14.92
CA ASP A 180 -16.12 14.06 -15.75
C ASP A 180 -17.01 14.43 -16.93
N PHE A 181 -16.45 14.38 -18.12
CA PHE A 181 -17.09 14.61 -19.41
C PHE A 181 -17.52 13.31 -20.12
N SER A 182 -17.48 12.16 -19.47
CA SER A 182 -17.77 10.87 -20.11
C SER A 182 -19.15 10.82 -20.76
N ARG A 183 -20.16 11.42 -20.12
CA ARG A 183 -21.52 11.50 -20.68
C ARG A 183 -21.61 12.43 -21.86
N VAL A 184 -20.94 13.59 -21.80
CA VAL A 184 -20.83 14.53 -22.94
C VAL A 184 -20.15 13.84 -24.12
N LYS A 185 -19.04 13.14 -23.88
CA LYS A 185 -18.36 12.34 -24.90
C LYS A 185 -19.27 11.31 -25.52
N ALA A 186 -20.03 10.58 -24.74
CA ALA A 186 -20.97 9.57 -25.24
C ALA A 186 -22.03 10.19 -26.18
N ARG A 187 -22.53 11.41 -25.87
CA ARG A 187 -23.44 12.17 -26.74
C ARG A 187 -22.77 12.57 -28.06
N LEU A 188 -21.56 13.10 -28.00
CA LEU A 188 -20.80 13.47 -29.19
C LEU A 188 -20.53 12.25 -30.09
N ASP A 189 -20.12 11.14 -29.49
CA ASP A 189 -19.89 9.87 -30.21
C ASP A 189 -21.20 9.29 -30.81
N HIS A 190 -22.34 9.53 -30.16
CA HIS A 190 -23.66 9.19 -30.72
C HIS A 190 -23.99 10.01 -31.99
N LEU A 191 -23.78 11.32 -31.93
CA LEU A 191 -23.99 12.18 -33.11
C LEU A 191 -23.09 11.80 -34.28
N ARG A 192 -21.82 11.45 -34.02
CA ARG A 192 -20.90 10.96 -35.06
C ARG A 192 -21.43 9.69 -35.73
N ARG A 193 -21.98 8.75 -34.93
CA ARG A 193 -22.60 7.53 -35.46
C ARG A 193 -23.86 7.80 -36.29
N LEU A 194 -24.59 8.86 -36.02
CA LEU A 194 -25.74 9.29 -36.81
C LEU A 194 -25.33 10.02 -38.10
N GLY A 195 -24.01 10.19 -38.36
CA GLY A 195 -23.49 10.80 -39.56
C GLY A 195 -23.44 12.31 -39.55
N ILE A 196 -23.59 12.95 -38.38
CA ILE A 196 -23.42 14.41 -38.27
C ILE A 196 -21.94 14.73 -38.47
N SER A 197 -21.64 15.49 -39.54
CA SER A 197 -20.29 15.95 -39.90
C SER A 197 -20.07 17.43 -39.58
N ASP A 198 -21.11 18.26 -39.74
CA ASP A 198 -21.07 19.69 -39.42
C ASP A 198 -21.71 19.93 -38.04
N PHE A 199 -20.90 19.75 -37.00
CA PHE A 199 -21.36 19.91 -35.62
C PHE A 199 -21.65 21.38 -35.28
N LYS A 200 -21.01 22.34 -35.95
CA LYS A 200 -21.26 23.77 -35.73
C LYS A 200 -22.69 24.13 -36.16
N THR A 201 -23.09 23.74 -37.38
CA THR A 201 -24.46 23.95 -37.87
C THR A 201 -25.48 23.18 -37.05
N PHE A 202 -25.12 21.96 -36.59
CA PHE A 202 -25.99 21.21 -35.66
C PHE A 202 -26.29 22.00 -34.38
N LEU A 203 -25.27 22.60 -33.75
CA LEU A 203 -25.46 23.39 -32.51
C LEU A 203 -26.25 24.68 -32.76
N ASP A 204 -26.18 25.28 -33.96
CA ASP A 204 -26.95 26.47 -34.32
C ASP A 204 -28.47 26.18 -34.38
N VAL A 205 -28.83 24.97 -34.74
CA VAL A 205 -30.25 24.52 -34.82
C VAL A 205 -30.74 23.89 -33.52
N HIS A 206 -29.85 23.25 -32.74
CA HIS A 206 -30.18 22.48 -31.54
C HIS A 206 -29.60 23.11 -30.27
N ASN A 207 -30.04 24.32 -29.92
CA ASN A 207 -29.55 25.03 -28.72
C ASN A 207 -29.76 24.27 -27.42
N ASP A 208 -30.81 23.44 -27.33
CA ASP A 208 -31.08 22.61 -26.14
C ASP A 208 -29.99 21.56 -25.88
N PHE A 209 -29.28 21.13 -26.94
CA PHE A 209 -28.22 20.17 -26.81
C PHE A 209 -27.06 20.67 -25.91
N ILE A 210 -26.75 21.97 -25.98
CA ILE A 210 -25.73 22.60 -25.11
C ILE A 210 -26.14 22.47 -23.64
N ASN A 211 -27.42 22.76 -23.36
CA ASN A 211 -27.95 22.64 -21.98
C ASN A 211 -27.98 21.19 -21.48
N GLU A 212 -28.25 20.23 -22.35
CA GLU A 212 -28.17 18.80 -22.01
C GLU A 212 -26.74 18.38 -21.68
N CYS A 213 -25.78 18.83 -22.49
CA CYS A 213 -24.35 18.54 -22.23
C CYS A 213 -23.89 19.18 -20.90
N LEU A 214 -24.30 20.42 -20.62
CA LEU A 214 -23.97 21.08 -19.33
C LEU A 214 -24.49 20.29 -18.12
N ARG A 215 -25.68 19.69 -18.21
CA ARG A 215 -26.25 18.86 -17.14
C ARG A 215 -25.51 17.52 -16.99
N ASP A 216 -24.86 17.07 -18.04
CA ASP A 216 -24.12 15.79 -18.05
C ASP A 216 -22.71 15.90 -17.49
N ILE A 217 -22.17 17.13 -17.32
CA ILE A 217 -20.88 17.34 -16.68
C ILE A 217 -21.03 17.08 -15.18
N MET A 218 -20.12 16.25 -14.65
CA MET A 218 -20.06 16.01 -13.22
C MET A 218 -18.74 16.57 -12.66
N VAL A 219 -18.82 17.55 -11.78
CA VAL A 219 -17.68 18.01 -11.00
C VAL A 219 -17.33 16.94 -9.99
N THR A 220 -16.19 16.31 -10.15
CA THR A 220 -15.72 15.23 -9.28
C THR A 220 -14.83 15.74 -8.16
N ASP A 221 -14.05 16.81 -8.41
CA ASP A 221 -13.23 17.43 -7.38
C ASP A 221 -12.96 18.91 -7.64
N VAL A 222 -12.61 19.65 -6.56
CA VAL A 222 -12.16 21.05 -6.60
C VAL A 222 -11.11 21.26 -5.52
N ASN A 223 -10.16 22.17 -5.77
CA ASN A 223 -9.13 22.49 -4.78
C ASN A 223 -9.55 23.61 -3.83
N GLN A 224 -8.71 23.87 -2.81
CA GLN A 224 -9.00 24.90 -1.82
C GLN A 224 -9.15 26.30 -2.43
N ALA A 225 -8.32 26.67 -3.41
CA ALA A 225 -8.43 27.98 -4.08
C ALA A 225 -9.78 28.16 -4.81
N THR A 226 -10.39 27.09 -5.29
CA THR A 226 -11.77 27.12 -5.82
C THR A 226 -12.78 27.41 -4.72
N LEU A 227 -12.68 26.75 -3.57
CA LEU A 227 -13.59 26.99 -2.44
C LEU A 227 -13.49 28.44 -1.95
N ASP A 228 -12.28 28.95 -1.83
CA ASP A 228 -12.02 30.33 -1.38
C ASP A 228 -12.55 31.35 -2.41
N LEU A 229 -12.34 31.08 -3.72
CA LEU A 229 -12.79 31.97 -4.80
C LEU A 229 -14.32 32.14 -4.81
N PHE A 230 -15.06 31.04 -4.58
CA PHE A 230 -16.53 31.04 -4.57
C PHE A 230 -17.13 31.17 -3.18
N ALA A 231 -16.34 31.51 -2.18
CA ALA A 231 -16.76 31.61 -0.77
C ALA A 231 -17.57 30.38 -0.29
N ALA A 232 -17.20 29.19 -0.78
CA ALA A 232 -17.86 27.95 -0.43
C ALA A 232 -17.23 27.37 0.85
N ARG A 233 -18.09 26.94 1.79
CA ARG A 233 -17.66 26.35 3.05
C ARG A 233 -16.88 25.03 2.85
N ASP A 234 -17.35 24.24 1.91
CA ASP A 234 -16.82 22.93 1.57
C ASP A 234 -17.24 22.55 0.15
N LYS A 235 -16.70 21.46 -0.38
CA LYS A 235 -17.02 20.93 -1.71
C LYS A 235 -18.51 20.64 -1.88
N ASP A 236 -19.14 20.02 -0.89
CA ASP A 236 -20.57 19.68 -0.95
C ASP A 236 -21.44 20.93 -1.04
N HIS A 237 -21.07 21.99 -0.30
CA HIS A 237 -21.73 23.28 -0.39
C HIS A 237 -21.60 23.90 -1.79
N LEU A 238 -20.41 23.86 -2.39
CA LEU A 238 -20.17 24.33 -3.74
C LEU A 238 -20.97 23.54 -4.77
N LEU A 239 -20.92 22.21 -4.74
CA LEU A 239 -21.62 21.33 -5.68
C LEU A 239 -23.13 21.51 -5.65
N LYS A 240 -23.73 21.68 -4.49
CA LYS A 240 -25.18 21.97 -4.34
C LYS A 240 -25.59 23.32 -4.92
N ASN A 241 -24.64 24.25 -5.04
CA ASN A 241 -24.89 25.62 -5.50
C ASN A 241 -24.26 25.93 -6.87
N LEU A 242 -23.79 24.93 -7.62
CA LEU A 242 -23.16 25.13 -8.95
C LEU A 242 -24.02 25.96 -9.91
N HIS A 243 -25.35 25.87 -9.82
CA HIS A 243 -26.27 26.67 -10.62
C HIS A 243 -26.15 28.18 -10.37
N LYS A 244 -25.58 28.61 -9.25
CA LYS A 244 -25.29 30.02 -8.95
C LYS A 244 -23.96 30.47 -9.55
N VAL A 245 -23.01 29.53 -9.69
CA VAL A 245 -21.67 29.76 -10.26
C VAL A 245 -21.76 29.84 -11.76
N PHE A 246 -22.52 28.94 -12.39
CA PHE A 246 -22.66 28.82 -13.84
C PHE A 246 -23.99 29.47 -14.29
N GLN A 247 -23.95 30.71 -14.75
CA GLN A 247 -25.11 31.46 -15.26
C GLN A 247 -25.06 31.58 -16.80
N ASN A 248 -25.98 32.33 -17.37
CA ASN A 248 -26.24 32.38 -18.82
C ASN A 248 -25.04 32.67 -19.76
N GLU A 249 -24.00 33.34 -19.29
CA GLU A 249 -22.78 33.60 -20.08
C GLU A 249 -21.95 32.33 -20.30
N THR A 250 -22.12 31.32 -19.47
CA THR A 250 -21.42 30.03 -19.57
C THR A 250 -21.78 29.25 -20.85
N GLN A 251 -22.96 29.47 -21.43
CA GLN A 251 -23.41 28.73 -22.62
C GLN A 251 -22.55 29.00 -23.85
N GLN A 252 -22.13 30.26 -24.08
CA GLN A 252 -21.31 30.59 -25.25
C GLN A 252 -19.88 30.00 -25.11
N THR A 253 -19.31 30.12 -23.95
CA THR A 253 -18.00 29.53 -23.61
C THR A 253 -18.04 28.02 -23.75
N PHE A 254 -19.06 27.37 -23.20
CA PHE A 254 -19.23 25.94 -23.30
C PHE A 254 -19.50 25.43 -24.70
N ARG A 255 -20.26 26.22 -25.54
CA ARG A 255 -20.43 25.91 -26.94
C ARG A 255 -19.09 25.84 -27.68
N HIS A 256 -18.18 26.76 -27.38
CA HIS A 256 -16.83 26.72 -27.96
C HIS A 256 -16.06 25.49 -27.50
N GLN A 257 -16.12 25.17 -26.22
CA GLN A 257 -15.50 23.97 -25.68
C GLN A 257 -16.03 22.68 -26.32
N LEU A 258 -17.35 22.60 -26.61
CA LEU A 258 -17.92 21.45 -27.33
C LEU A 258 -17.40 21.32 -28.76
N LEU A 259 -17.16 22.43 -29.46
CA LEU A 259 -16.57 22.42 -30.80
C LEU A 259 -15.12 21.89 -30.74
N GLU A 260 -14.32 22.37 -29.80
CA GLU A 260 -12.94 21.89 -29.61
C GLU A 260 -12.91 20.39 -29.28
N LEU A 261 -13.81 19.92 -28.39
CA LEU A 261 -13.93 18.49 -28.07
C LEU A 261 -14.40 17.66 -29.28
N TRP A 262 -15.27 18.22 -30.15
CA TRP A 262 -15.68 17.58 -31.38
C TRP A 262 -14.51 17.41 -32.33
N ASP A 263 -13.66 18.44 -32.48
CA ASP A 263 -12.48 18.40 -33.32
C ASP A 263 -11.33 17.57 -32.75
N GLY A 264 -11.48 17.04 -31.52
CA GLY A 264 -10.50 16.18 -30.85
C GLY A 264 -9.41 16.94 -30.10
N ASN A 265 -9.58 18.23 -29.87
CA ASN A 265 -8.65 19.03 -29.09
C ASN A 265 -8.77 18.70 -27.60
N ILE A 266 -7.63 18.39 -26.95
CA ILE A 266 -7.55 18.04 -25.53
C ILE A 266 -7.23 19.22 -24.61
N GLN A 267 -6.91 20.38 -25.22
CA GLN A 267 -6.65 21.62 -24.48
C GLN A 267 -7.53 22.74 -25.06
N HIS A 268 -8.15 23.48 -24.17
CA HIS A 268 -9.00 24.60 -24.49
C HIS A 268 -8.72 25.75 -23.54
N ASN A 269 -8.58 26.96 -24.10
CA ASN A 269 -8.42 28.20 -23.35
C ASN A 269 -9.53 29.17 -23.72
N CYS A 270 -10.23 29.68 -22.72
CA CYS A 270 -11.25 30.72 -22.93
C CYS A 270 -11.30 31.63 -21.69
N GLU A 271 -11.82 32.84 -21.92
CA GLU A 271 -12.24 33.72 -20.83
C GLU A 271 -13.70 33.43 -20.48
N ALA A 272 -13.97 33.26 -19.19
CA ALA A 272 -15.31 33.03 -18.67
C ALA A 272 -15.56 33.92 -17.47
N VAL A 273 -16.81 34.37 -17.31
CA VAL A 273 -17.26 35.06 -16.12
C VAL A 273 -18.05 34.07 -15.24
N ASN A 274 -17.60 33.90 -14.01
CA ASN A 274 -18.29 33.12 -13.01
C ASN A 274 -18.72 34.02 -11.84
N TYR A 275 -19.79 33.66 -11.17
CA TYR A 275 -20.42 34.45 -10.11
C TYR A 275 -20.35 33.78 -8.73
#